data_0b6508ae0d95e4cd9d1890d9b59c58e6
#
_entry.id   0b6508ae0d95e4cd9d1890d9b59c58e6
#
_cell.length_a   1.000
_cell.length_b   1.000
_cell.length_c   1.000
_cell.angle_alpha   90.00
_cell.angle_beta   90.00
_cell.angle_gamma   90.00
#
_symmetry.space_group_name_H-M   'P 1'
#
loop_
_entity.id
_entity.type
_entity.pdbx_description
1 polymer ?
#
loop_
_entity_poly.entity_id
_entity_poly.type
_entity_poly.pdbx_seq_one_letter_code
_entity_poly.pdbx_strand_id
1 'polypeptide(L)'
;MIALRPNGIDRLRYARRMSRYRPPQPPASPYITPAGLTRLQDELAALWKRRAEVTKALSAAAAEGDRSENAEYIYRKKELREIDRRVRYLQKRLPDLKIVAQLPSDQTRVFFGAWVTLEDDDGMRVIYRIVGPDEFDPEKYWISLD
;
A
#
# COMPACT_ATOMS: atom_id res chain seq x y z
N MET A 1 5.36 49.91 -35.23
CA MET A 1 5.73 49.25 -33.97
C MET A 1 4.79 48.04 -33.78
N ILE A 2 5.23 46.84 -34.19
CA ILE A 2 4.43 45.60 -34.21
C ILE A 2 4.82 44.81 -33.00
N ALA A 3 3.91 44.65 -32.03
CA ALA A 3 4.13 43.83 -30.84
C ALA A 3 3.96 42.35 -31.18
N LEU A 4 5.04 41.60 -31.14
CA LEU A 4 5.06 40.15 -31.24
C LEU A 4 4.41 39.54 -30.00
N ARG A 5 3.29 38.84 -30.18
CA ARG A 5 2.67 38.02 -29.15
C ARG A 5 3.49 36.72 -29.00
N PRO A 6 3.91 36.33 -27.79
CA PRO A 6 4.60 35.06 -27.60
C PRO A 6 3.63 33.89 -27.84
N ASN A 7 4.05 32.98 -28.71
CA ASN A 7 3.32 31.78 -29.12
C ASN A 7 2.91 30.91 -27.91
N GLY A 8 1.62 30.62 -27.83
CA GLY A 8 1.01 29.78 -26.74
C GLY A 8 1.45 28.31 -26.69
N ILE A 9 2.36 27.90 -27.53
CA ILE A 9 2.85 26.51 -27.64
C ILE A 9 3.86 26.15 -26.52
N ASP A 10 4.59 27.15 -26.01
CA ASP A 10 5.62 26.90 -24.96
C ASP A 10 5.03 26.67 -23.58
N ARG A 11 3.88 27.25 -23.25
CA ARG A 11 3.21 27.02 -21.95
C ARG A 11 2.71 25.58 -21.78
N LEU A 12 2.23 24.96 -22.85
CA LEU A 12 1.72 23.57 -22.80
C LEU A 12 2.87 22.52 -22.70
N ARG A 13 4.02 22.80 -23.27
CA ARG A 13 5.21 21.93 -23.13
C ARG A 13 5.82 22.00 -21.73
N TYR A 14 5.80 23.17 -21.09
CA TYR A 14 6.31 23.34 -19.72
C TYR A 14 5.38 22.69 -18.68
N ALA A 15 4.07 22.83 -18.84
CA ALA A 15 3.09 22.20 -17.96
C ALA A 15 3.15 20.65 -17.99
N ARG A 16 3.42 20.06 -19.17
CA ARG A 16 3.58 18.60 -19.31
C ARG A 16 4.84 18.03 -18.63
N ARG A 17 5.91 18.81 -18.48
CA ARG A 17 7.13 18.39 -17.78
C ARG A 17 6.98 18.46 -16.26
N MET A 18 6.21 19.39 -15.73
CA MET A 18 5.99 19.54 -14.29
C MET A 18 5.02 18.50 -13.70
N SER A 19 4.17 17.86 -14.52
CA SER A 19 3.19 16.86 -14.05
C SER A 19 3.80 15.53 -13.58
N ARG A 20 5.11 15.33 -13.72
CA ARG A 20 5.82 14.11 -13.29
C ARG A 20 6.53 14.22 -11.94
N TYR A 21 6.68 15.42 -11.40
CA TYR A 21 7.24 15.59 -10.07
C TYR A 21 6.17 15.31 -9.02
N ARG A 22 6.30 14.20 -8.33
CA ARG A 22 5.56 13.93 -7.09
C ARG A 22 6.51 14.24 -5.93
N PRO A 23 6.19 15.23 -5.08
CA PRO A 23 6.99 15.47 -3.89
C PRO A 23 7.08 14.18 -3.07
N PRO A 24 8.20 13.93 -2.39
CA PRO A 24 8.33 12.82 -1.47
C PRO A 24 7.18 12.87 -0.47
N GLN A 25 6.45 11.76 -0.36
CA GLN A 25 5.41 11.66 0.68
C GLN A 25 6.10 11.49 2.04
N PRO A 26 5.56 12.07 3.11
CA PRO A 26 6.06 11.81 4.46
C PRO A 26 6.04 10.30 4.73
N PRO A 27 6.98 9.79 5.53
CA PRO A 27 6.97 8.38 5.89
C PRO A 27 5.67 8.04 6.61
N ALA A 28 5.04 6.94 6.19
CA ALA A 28 3.83 6.44 6.82
C ALA A 28 4.07 6.09 8.29
N SER A 29 3.06 6.30 9.14
CA SER A 29 3.12 6.01 10.57
C SER A 29 3.66 4.60 10.86
N PRO A 30 4.62 4.44 11.79
CA PRO A 30 5.22 3.16 12.11
C PRO A 30 4.37 2.30 13.08
N TYR A 31 3.28 2.81 13.59
CA TYR A 31 2.50 2.12 14.62
C TYR A 31 1.66 1.00 14.03
N ILE A 32 1.63 -0.13 14.76
CA ILE A 32 0.85 -1.31 14.39
C ILE A 32 0.33 -2.03 15.64
N THR A 33 -0.82 -2.70 15.51
CA THR A 33 -1.32 -3.58 16.57
C THR A 33 -0.56 -4.92 16.59
N PRO A 34 -0.53 -5.65 17.72
CA PRO A 34 0.06 -6.99 17.76
C PRO A 34 -0.53 -7.93 16.71
N ALA A 35 -1.85 -7.91 16.54
CA ALA A 35 -2.54 -8.74 15.56
C ALA A 35 -2.18 -8.34 14.10
N GLY A 36 -2.03 -7.05 13.84
CA GLY A 36 -1.60 -6.53 12.55
C GLY A 36 -0.19 -6.99 12.19
N LEU A 37 0.73 -6.92 13.16
CA LEU A 37 2.10 -7.41 12.94
C LEU A 37 2.13 -8.90 12.60
N THR A 38 1.41 -9.72 13.38
CA THR A 38 1.32 -11.18 13.12
C THR A 38 0.78 -11.42 11.71
N ARG A 39 -0.30 -10.74 11.32
CA ARG A 39 -0.88 -10.85 9.97
C ARG A 39 0.14 -10.54 8.87
N LEU A 40 0.94 -9.47 9.01
CA LEU A 40 1.95 -9.12 8.01
C LEU A 40 3.11 -10.12 7.96
N GLN A 41 3.49 -10.69 9.10
CA GLN A 41 4.51 -11.75 9.16
C GLN A 41 4.02 -13.03 8.48
N ASP A 42 2.79 -13.43 8.75
CA ASP A 42 2.16 -14.60 8.10
C ASP A 42 1.99 -14.38 6.60
N GLU A 43 1.61 -13.17 6.19
CA GLU A 43 1.55 -12.79 4.77
C GLU A 43 2.91 -12.94 4.10
N LEU A 44 3.97 -12.45 4.73
CA LEU A 44 5.33 -12.57 4.19
C LEU A 44 5.75 -14.04 4.03
N ALA A 45 5.46 -14.89 5.02
CA ALA A 45 5.73 -16.32 4.95
C ALA A 45 4.96 -17.02 3.84
N ALA A 46 3.67 -16.69 3.69
CA ALA A 46 2.82 -17.22 2.62
C ALA A 46 3.31 -16.78 1.22
N LEU A 47 3.73 -15.53 1.08
CA LEU A 47 4.27 -15.00 -0.17
C LEU A 47 5.58 -15.70 -0.58
N TRP A 48 6.46 -16.03 0.35
CA TRP A 48 7.66 -16.79 0.05
C TRP A 48 7.33 -18.19 -0.45
N LYS A 49 6.38 -18.87 0.17
CA LYS A 49 5.90 -20.18 -0.27
C LYS A 49 5.30 -20.09 -1.68
N ARG A 50 4.41 -19.12 -1.90
CA ARG A 50 3.78 -18.91 -3.20
C ARG A 50 4.78 -18.56 -4.29
N ARG A 51 5.80 -17.75 -3.95
CA ARG A 51 6.90 -17.40 -4.85
C ARG A 51 7.64 -18.63 -5.38
N ALA A 52 7.94 -19.58 -4.50
CA ALA A 52 8.61 -20.82 -4.91
C ALA A 52 7.77 -21.63 -5.91
N GLU A 53 6.45 -21.76 -5.67
CA GLU A 53 5.51 -22.43 -6.56
C GLU A 53 5.44 -21.74 -7.93
N VAL A 54 5.28 -20.40 -7.93
CA VAL A 54 5.18 -19.62 -9.17
C VAL A 54 6.48 -19.66 -9.96
N THR A 55 7.63 -19.65 -9.30
CA THR A 55 8.94 -19.76 -9.97
C THR A 55 9.09 -21.12 -10.67
N LYS A 56 8.64 -22.20 -10.03
CA LYS A 56 8.62 -23.54 -10.62
C LYS A 56 7.71 -23.61 -11.83
N ALA A 57 6.48 -23.07 -11.72
CA ALA A 57 5.52 -23.03 -12.83
C ALA A 57 6.01 -22.16 -13.99
N LEU A 58 6.65 -21.02 -13.70
CA LEU A 58 7.24 -20.14 -14.71
C LEU A 58 8.37 -20.84 -15.49
N SER A 59 9.22 -21.60 -14.78
CA SER A 59 10.29 -22.39 -15.40
C SER A 59 9.74 -23.48 -16.31
N ALA A 60 8.68 -24.18 -15.90
CA ALA A 60 8.00 -25.18 -16.71
C ALA A 60 7.39 -24.56 -17.98
N ALA A 61 6.63 -23.48 -17.83
CA ALA A 61 6.04 -22.76 -18.96
C ALA A 61 7.10 -22.23 -19.94
N ALA A 62 8.26 -21.81 -19.43
CA ALA A 62 9.38 -21.34 -20.29
C ALA A 62 10.02 -22.45 -21.13
N ALA A 63 9.85 -23.71 -20.75
CA ALA A 63 10.36 -24.86 -21.48
C ALA A 63 9.44 -25.34 -22.61
N GLU A 64 8.17 -24.88 -22.63
CA GLU A 64 7.14 -25.35 -23.58
C GLU A 64 7.22 -24.68 -24.97
N GLY A 65 8.11 -23.69 -25.20
CA GLY A 65 8.30 -23.06 -26.51
C GLY A 65 8.35 -21.53 -26.49
N ASP A 66 7.74 -20.87 -27.48
CA ASP A 66 7.81 -19.43 -27.64
C ASP A 66 7.16 -18.69 -26.45
N ARG A 67 8.01 -17.99 -25.70
CA ARG A 67 7.62 -17.24 -24.49
C ARG A 67 6.75 -16.03 -24.80
N SER A 68 6.76 -15.53 -26.02
CA SER A 68 6.01 -14.32 -26.41
C SER A 68 4.54 -14.63 -26.62
N GLU A 69 4.19 -15.85 -27.04
CA GLU A 69 2.83 -16.30 -27.27
C GLU A 69 2.27 -17.21 -26.15
N ASN A 70 3.12 -17.62 -25.21
CA ASN A 70 2.74 -18.46 -24.10
C ASN A 70 2.03 -17.67 -23.00
N ALA A 71 0.70 -17.74 -22.97
CA ALA A 71 -0.14 -17.02 -22.00
C ALA A 71 0.18 -17.40 -20.54
N GLU A 72 0.49 -18.69 -20.27
CA GLU A 72 0.87 -19.15 -18.93
C GLU A 72 2.17 -18.52 -18.47
N TYR A 73 3.19 -18.46 -19.34
CA TYR A 73 4.45 -17.79 -19.04
C TYR A 73 4.24 -16.31 -18.72
N ILE A 74 3.45 -15.60 -19.52
CA ILE A 74 3.15 -14.17 -19.31
C ILE A 74 2.43 -13.95 -17.99
N TYR A 75 1.44 -14.78 -17.68
CA TYR A 75 0.67 -14.74 -16.43
C TYR A 75 1.58 -14.97 -15.21
N ARG A 76 2.37 -16.04 -15.20
CA ARG A 76 3.27 -16.38 -14.08
C ARG A 76 4.35 -15.32 -13.88
N LYS A 77 4.85 -14.75 -14.96
CA LYS A 77 5.81 -13.63 -14.89
C LYS A 77 5.21 -12.38 -14.27
N LYS A 78 3.94 -12.08 -14.55
CA LYS A 78 3.21 -10.96 -13.91
C LYS A 78 3.00 -11.25 -12.43
N GLU A 79 2.50 -12.44 -12.09
CA GLU A 79 2.26 -12.88 -10.70
C GLU A 79 3.56 -12.81 -9.88
N LEU A 80 4.67 -13.32 -10.40
CA LEU A 80 5.98 -13.26 -9.72
C LEU A 80 6.43 -11.83 -9.42
N ARG A 81 6.23 -10.89 -10.36
CA ARG A 81 6.56 -9.48 -10.14
C ARG A 81 5.71 -8.84 -9.04
N GLU A 82 4.44 -9.21 -8.93
CA GLU A 82 3.53 -8.71 -7.89
C GLU A 82 3.96 -9.24 -6.51
N ILE A 83 4.25 -10.55 -6.41
CA ILE A 83 4.79 -11.18 -5.21
C ILE A 83 6.11 -10.52 -4.80
N ASP A 84 7.07 -10.37 -5.71
CA ASP A 84 8.37 -9.76 -5.42
C ASP A 84 8.26 -8.30 -4.97
N ARG A 85 7.28 -7.56 -5.49
CA ARG A 85 6.99 -6.19 -5.05
C ARG A 85 6.50 -6.17 -3.61
N ARG A 86 5.54 -7.05 -3.29
CA ARG A 86 4.96 -7.12 -1.95
C ARG A 86 5.96 -7.65 -0.91
N VAL A 87 6.74 -8.66 -1.26
CA VAL A 87 7.83 -9.18 -0.39
C VAL A 87 8.83 -8.08 -0.06
N ARG A 88 9.33 -7.33 -1.06
CA ARG A 88 10.25 -6.21 -0.82
C ARG A 88 9.64 -5.13 0.07
N TYR A 89 8.36 -4.82 -0.12
CA TYR A 89 7.65 -3.88 0.75
C TYR A 89 7.65 -4.37 2.19
N LEU A 90 7.20 -5.61 2.45
CA LEU A 90 7.10 -6.17 3.78
C LEU A 90 8.47 -6.33 4.45
N GLN A 91 9.50 -6.77 3.73
CA GLN A 91 10.87 -6.87 4.25
C GLN A 91 11.43 -5.52 4.71
N LYS A 92 11.11 -4.44 3.98
CA LYS A 92 11.53 -3.09 4.36
C LYS A 92 10.67 -2.53 5.50
N ARG A 93 9.38 -2.83 5.50
CA ARG A 93 8.41 -2.22 6.42
C ARG A 93 8.44 -2.86 7.81
N LEU A 94 8.49 -4.20 7.90
CA LEU A 94 8.39 -4.94 9.16
C LEU A 94 9.43 -4.51 10.22
N PRO A 95 10.70 -4.24 9.90
CA PRO A 95 11.68 -3.79 10.88
C PRO A 95 11.38 -2.40 11.46
N ASP A 96 10.69 -1.54 10.73
CA ASP A 96 10.38 -0.16 11.12
C ASP A 96 9.12 -0.08 11.99
N LEU A 97 8.33 -1.16 12.08
CA LEU A 97 7.06 -1.16 12.79
C LEU A 97 7.24 -1.17 14.31
N LYS A 98 6.42 -0.39 14.98
CA LYS A 98 6.36 -0.26 16.44
C LYS A 98 5.04 -0.78 16.97
N ILE A 99 5.09 -1.83 17.77
CA ILE A 99 3.91 -2.46 18.35
C ILE A 99 3.33 -1.54 19.44
N VAL A 100 2.04 -1.25 19.33
CA VAL A 100 1.28 -0.59 20.38
C VAL A 100 0.28 -1.60 20.97
N ALA A 101 0.65 -2.15 22.13
CA ALA A 101 -0.15 -3.17 22.82
C ALA A 101 -0.86 -2.62 24.06
N GLN A 102 -0.41 -1.50 24.59
CA GLN A 102 -0.93 -0.93 25.84
C GLN A 102 -1.92 0.18 25.57
N LEU A 103 -3.00 0.20 26.34
CA LEU A 103 -3.91 1.33 26.38
C LEU A 103 -3.24 2.50 27.13
N PRO A 104 -3.39 3.75 26.64
CA PRO A 104 -2.89 4.92 27.36
C PRO A 104 -3.67 5.10 28.68
N SER A 105 -3.01 5.65 29.69
CA SER A 105 -3.63 5.99 30.98
C SER A 105 -4.67 7.11 30.85
N ASP A 106 -4.43 8.06 29.94
CA ASP A 106 -5.39 9.12 29.62
C ASP A 106 -6.32 8.65 28.50
N GLN A 107 -7.59 8.46 28.79
CA GLN A 107 -8.64 8.07 27.86
C GLN A 107 -9.55 9.24 27.43
N THR A 108 -9.20 10.47 27.79
CA THR A 108 -9.94 11.67 27.37
C THR A 108 -9.63 12.09 25.95
N ARG A 109 -8.61 11.48 25.33
CA ARG A 109 -8.15 11.74 23.97
C ARG A 109 -8.15 10.47 23.14
N VAL A 110 -8.31 10.63 21.82
CA VAL A 110 -8.21 9.52 20.88
C VAL A 110 -6.75 9.20 20.58
N PHE A 111 -6.38 7.93 20.77
CA PHE A 111 -5.04 7.42 20.51
C PHE A 111 -5.10 6.26 19.51
N PHE A 112 -3.94 5.85 19.02
CA PHE A 112 -3.78 4.66 18.21
C PHE A 112 -4.40 3.42 18.90
N GLY A 113 -5.13 2.60 18.15
CA GLY A 113 -5.81 1.42 18.64
C GLY A 113 -7.18 1.68 19.28
N ALA A 114 -7.58 2.94 19.49
CA ALA A 114 -8.86 3.29 20.08
C ALA A 114 -10.03 2.92 19.17
N TRP A 115 -11.15 2.55 19.82
CA TRP A 115 -12.46 2.49 19.20
C TRP A 115 -13.18 3.80 19.47
N VAL A 116 -13.64 4.47 18.41
CA VAL A 116 -14.28 5.78 18.47
C VAL A 116 -15.67 5.69 17.87
N THR A 117 -16.67 6.06 18.67
CA THR A 117 -18.04 6.19 18.18
C THR A 117 -18.24 7.62 17.69
N LEU A 118 -18.59 7.77 16.43
CA LEU A 118 -19.01 9.03 15.84
C LEU A 118 -20.54 9.02 15.68
N GLU A 119 -21.17 10.15 15.96
CA GLU A 119 -22.60 10.39 15.76
C GLU A 119 -22.74 11.58 14.81
N ASP A 120 -23.53 11.41 13.77
CA ASP A 120 -23.86 12.48 12.83
C ASP A 120 -25.04 13.33 13.31
N ASP A 121 -25.40 14.36 12.54
CA ASP A 121 -26.48 15.30 12.88
C ASP A 121 -27.87 14.63 12.89
N ASP A 122 -28.02 13.49 12.21
CA ASP A 122 -29.24 12.68 12.18
C ASP A 122 -29.31 11.64 13.33
N GLY A 123 -28.30 11.60 14.19
CA GLY A 123 -28.19 10.68 15.31
C GLY A 123 -27.72 9.26 14.94
N MET A 124 -27.25 9.07 13.71
CA MET A 124 -26.65 7.81 13.28
C MET A 124 -25.26 7.63 13.89
N ARG A 125 -25.00 6.44 14.43
CA ARG A 125 -23.74 6.13 15.10
C ARG A 125 -22.92 5.12 14.30
N VAL A 126 -21.65 5.43 14.08
CA VAL A 126 -20.69 4.53 13.46
C VAL A 126 -19.48 4.38 14.37
N ILE A 127 -18.99 3.15 14.52
CA ILE A 127 -17.83 2.86 15.35
C ILE A 127 -16.64 2.61 14.44
N TYR A 128 -15.61 3.41 14.62
CA TYR A 128 -14.33 3.28 13.91
C TYR A 128 -13.23 2.79 14.85
N ARG A 129 -12.28 2.06 14.29
CA ARG A 129 -11.04 1.72 14.98
C ARG A 129 -9.88 2.50 14.34
N ILE A 130 -9.07 3.16 15.18
CA ILE A 130 -7.88 3.85 14.74
C ILE A 130 -6.73 2.85 14.64
N VAL A 131 -6.20 2.64 13.44
CA VAL A 131 -5.13 1.68 13.16
C VAL A 131 -4.00 2.33 12.35
N GLY A 132 -2.93 1.61 12.12
CA GLY A 132 -1.86 2.04 11.21
C GLY A 132 -2.23 1.84 9.74
N PRO A 133 -1.47 2.47 8.83
CA PRO A 133 -1.74 2.40 7.39
C PRO A 133 -1.68 0.98 6.82
N ASP A 134 -0.90 0.09 7.45
CA ASP A 134 -0.80 -1.31 7.05
C ASP A 134 -1.97 -2.18 7.52
N GLU A 135 -2.85 -1.63 8.36
CA GLU A 135 -4.04 -2.30 8.91
C GLU A 135 -5.36 -1.68 8.41
N PHE A 136 -5.28 -0.66 7.55
CA PHE A 136 -6.46 0.00 7.00
C PHE A 136 -7.39 -1.00 6.33
N ASP A 137 -8.67 -0.99 6.76
CA ASP A 137 -9.70 -1.91 6.28
C ASP A 137 -11.07 -1.22 6.37
N PRO A 138 -11.55 -0.60 5.27
CA PRO A 138 -12.82 0.12 5.26
C PRO A 138 -14.03 -0.76 5.56
N GLU A 139 -13.97 -2.06 5.21
CA GLU A 139 -15.08 -3.00 5.44
C GLU A 139 -15.29 -3.27 6.94
N LYS A 140 -14.22 -3.12 7.73
CA LYS A 140 -14.25 -3.25 9.19
C LYS A 140 -14.32 -1.91 9.92
N TYR A 141 -14.47 -0.81 9.20
CA TYR A 141 -14.38 0.55 9.75
C TYR A 141 -13.05 0.83 10.46
N TRP A 142 -11.96 0.22 9.97
CA TRP A 142 -10.62 0.48 10.45
C TRP A 142 -9.98 1.58 9.62
N ILE A 143 -9.67 2.71 10.26
CA ILE A 143 -9.17 3.91 9.61
C ILE A 143 -7.78 4.27 10.10
N SER A 144 -6.96 4.82 9.21
CA SER A 144 -5.64 5.38 9.51
C SER A 144 -5.69 6.90 9.47
N LEU A 145 -4.82 7.52 10.24
CA LEU A 145 -4.62 8.99 10.24
C LEU A 145 -3.65 9.45 9.13
N ASP A 146 -3.06 8.53 8.38
CA ASP A 146 -2.11 8.81 7.28
C ASP A 146 -2.81 8.90 5.93
#